data_f5287f9b3f4e28d61eb66eb665a15a92
#
_entry.id   f5287f9b3f4e28d61eb66eb665a15a92
#
_cell.length_a   1.000
_cell.length_b   1.000
_cell.length_c   1.000
_cell.angle_alpha   90.00
_cell.angle_beta   90.00
_cell.angle_gamma   90.00
#
_symmetry.space_group_name_H-M   'P 1'
#
loop_
_entity.id
_entity.type
_entity.pdbx_description
1 polymer ?
#
loop_
_entity_poly.entity_id
_entity_poly.type
_entity_poly.pdbx_seq_one_letter_code
_entity_poly.pdbx_strand_id
1 'polypeptide(L)'
;MPLHTRFTHAFGLTTPIALAPMALASGGALSAACAQAGALGLLGGGYGELEWTLREHRLALQTLRGQPEALARLGCGFITWRLDQDASALDAMLDQAHRPAAIMLSFGDPRPYRARLQAAGVPLMCQVQSLAQIPWAVEAGAAVLVVQGIEAGGHGMHGLQGRATFSLVPEMADALAAQSPSTLLLAAGGIADGRGLAAALMLGADGVLMGTRLW
;
A
#
# COMPACT_ATOMS: atom_id res chain seq x y z
N MET A 1 11.51 6.49 20.18
CA MET A 1 12.57 6.22 19.17
C MET A 1 11.92 5.73 17.89
N PRO A 2 12.34 6.19 16.71
CA PRO A 2 11.84 5.66 15.44
C PRO A 2 12.23 4.17 15.31
N LEU A 3 11.33 3.37 14.71
CA LEU A 3 11.65 1.99 14.36
C LEU A 3 12.29 1.98 12.96
N HIS A 4 13.50 1.47 12.87
CA HIS A 4 14.24 1.40 11.61
C HIS A 4 14.03 0.03 10.96
N THR A 5 13.34 0.01 9.82
CA THR A 5 13.15 -1.16 8.96
C THR A 5 13.54 -0.82 7.52
N ARG A 6 13.61 -1.80 6.62
CA ARG A 6 13.82 -1.53 5.19
C ARG A 6 12.72 -0.63 4.63
N PHE A 7 11.46 -0.81 5.09
CA PHE A 7 10.33 0.01 4.65
C PHE A 7 10.44 1.46 5.12
N THR A 8 10.78 1.71 6.40
CA THR A 8 10.96 3.08 6.89
C THR A 8 12.11 3.79 6.18
N HIS A 9 13.20 3.08 5.88
CA HIS A 9 14.32 3.63 5.14
C HIS A 9 13.94 3.98 3.68
N ALA A 10 13.24 3.08 2.98
CA ALA A 10 12.88 3.27 1.58
C ALA A 10 11.92 4.45 1.33
N PHE A 11 11.03 4.72 2.29
CA PHE A 11 9.98 5.76 2.16
C PHE A 11 10.17 6.97 3.10
N GLY A 12 11.29 7.07 3.80
CA GLY A 12 11.56 8.19 4.72
C GLY A 12 10.57 8.28 5.88
N LEU A 13 10.10 7.12 6.41
CA LEU A 13 9.11 7.04 7.47
C LEU A 13 9.76 7.03 8.86
N THR A 14 8.99 7.43 9.89
CA THR A 14 9.37 7.29 11.29
C THR A 14 8.72 6.09 11.97
N THR A 15 7.68 5.52 11.35
CA THR A 15 6.99 4.31 11.79
C THR A 15 6.82 3.35 10.61
N PRO A 16 6.98 2.03 10.78
CA PRO A 16 6.83 1.07 9.69
C PRO A 16 5.35 0.73 9.43
N ILE A 17 4.54 1.77 9.24
CA ILE A 17 3.08 1.69 9.06
C ILE A 17 2.69 2.37 7.75
N ALA A 18 1.83 1.73 6.98
CA ALA A 18 1.10 2.34 5.88
C ALA A 18 -0.41 2.35 6.18
N LEU A 19 -1.10 3.44 5.83
CA LEU A 19 -2.56 3.49 5.81
C LEU A 19 -3.08 2.67 4.63
N ALA A 20 -4.03 1.76 4.86
CA ALA A 20 -4.69 1.05 3.78
C ALA A 20 -5.53 2.01 2.92
N PRO A 21 -5.46 1.91 1.57
CA PRO A 21 -6.25 2.76 0.68
C PRO A 21 -7.71 2.27 0.63
N MET A 22 -8.48 2.65 1.64
CA MET A 22 -9.89 2.28 1.78
C MET A 22 -10.77 3.25 1.00
N ALA A 23 -11.56 2.72 0.05
CA ALA A 23 -12.49 3.51 -0.74
C ALA A 23 -13.42 4.35 0.15
N LEU A 24 -13.52 5.66 -0.13
CA LEU A 24 -14.33 6.65 0.59
C LEU A 24 -13.93 6.88 2.07
N ALA A 25 -13.18 5.99 2.70
CA ALA A 25 -12.77 6.10 4.10
C ALA A 25 -11.39 6.77 4.26
N SER A 26 -10.37 6.33 3.51
CA SER A 26 -9.06 7.00 3.51
C SER A 26 -9.01 8.13 2.48
N GLY A 27 -9.73 9.21 2.79
CA GLY A 27 -9.70 10.46 2.04
C GLY A 27 -8.46 11.31 2.35
N GLY A 28 -8.44 12.53 1.79
CA GLY A 28 -7.30 13.44 1.90
C GLY A 28 -6.91 13.79 3.33
N ALA A 29 -7.89 14.00 4.22
CA ALA A 29 -7.64 14.33 5.62
C ALA A 29 -6.94 13.18 6.39
N LEU A 30 -7.44 11.96 6.27
CA LEU A 30 -6.86 10.81 6.97
C LEU A 30 -5.47 10.45 6.41
N SER A 31 -5.32 10.47 5.08
CA SER A 31 -4.03 10.20 4.43
C SER A 31 -2.98 11.23 4.85
N ALA A 32 -3.35 12.52 4.90
CA ALA A 32 -2.48 13.59 5.37
C ALA A 32 -2.10 13.43 6.85
N ALA A 33 -3.08 13.09 7.73
CA ALA A 33 -2.80 12.86 9.14
C ALA A 33 -1.82 11.70 9.38
N CYS A 34 -1.96 10.61 8.64
CA CYS A 34 -1.02 9.49 8.69
C CYS A 34 0.39 9.90 8.21
N ALA A 35 0.48 10.67 7.12
CA ALA A 35 1.75 11.18 6.61
C ALA A 35 2.45 12.14 7.61
N GLN A 36 1.68 13.01 8.28
CA GLN A 36 2.17 13.87 9.36
C GLN A 36 2.67 13.07 10.56
N ALA A 37 2.01 11.97 10.89
CA ALA A 37 2.43 11.06 11.96
C ALA A 37 3.66 10.21 11.61
N GLY A 38 4.24 10.36 10.40
CA GLY A 38 5.43 9.65 9.96
C GLY A 38 5.18 8.28 9.36
N ALA A 39 3.93 7.94 9.04
CA ALA A 39 3.52 6.75 8.30
C ALA A 39 3.38 7.05 6.79
N LEU A 40 3.25 6.02 5.96
CA LEU A 40 2.86 6.19 4.55
C LEU A 40 1.34 6.39 4.47
N GLY A 41 0.89 7.57 4.06
CA GLY A 41 -0.52 7.91 3.89
C GLY A 41 -1.02 7.53 2.51
N LEU A 42 -1.78 6.45 2.36
CA LEU A 42 -2.35 6.05 1.07
C LEU A 42 -3.80 6.53 0.94
N LEU A 43 -4.02 7.40 -0.04
CA LEU A 43 -5.36 7.84 -0.44
C LEU A 43 -6.12 6.66 -1.07
N GLY A 44 -7.37 6.47 -0.68
CA GLY A 44 -8.22 5.39 -1.19
C GLY A 44 -8.89 5.76 -2.53
N GLY A 45 -8.15 5.79 -3.63
CA GLY A 45 -8.70 5.96 -4.97
C GLY A 45 -9.70 4.87 -5.39
N GLY A 46 -9.67 3.74 -4.69
CA GLY A 46 -10.67 2.67 -4.67
C GLY A 46 -11.18 2.30 -6.06
N TYR A 47 -12.44 2.59 -6.30
CA TYR A 47 -13.13 2.26 -7.54
C TYR A 47 -12.79 3.18 -8.74
N GLY A 48 -11.75 4.05 -8.61
CA GLY A 48 -11.25 4.85 -9.72
C GLY A 48 -12.14 6.03 -10.08
N GLU A 49 -12.91 6.58 -9.13
CA GLU A 49 -13.68 7.79 -9.35
C GLU A 49 -12.75 9.01 -9.45
N LEU A 50 -12.56 9.49 -10.66
CA LEU A 50 -11.58 10.55 -10.98
C LEU A 50 -11.81 11.82 -10.16
N GLU A 51 -13.02 12.36 -10.13
CA GLU A 51 -13.32 13.62 -9.45
C GLU A 51 -13.11 13.53 -7.93
N TRP A 52 -13.55 12.41 -7.32
CA TRP A 52 -13.34 12.16 -5.90
C TRP A 52 -11.86 12.06 -5.58
N THR A 53 -11.12 11.25 -6.36
CA THR A 53 -9.69 11.04 -6.15
C THR A 53 -8.90 12.34 -6.22
N LEU A 54 -9.16 13.17 -7.24
CA LEU A 54 -8.49 14.47 -7.40
C LEU A 54 -8.89 15.49 -6.34
N ARG A 55 -10.15 15.48 -5.89
CA ARG A 55 -10.62 16.36 -4.80
C ARG A 55 -9.90 16.01 -3.49
N GLU A 56 -9.86 14.74 -3.12
CA GLU A 56 -9.22 14.29 -1.89
C GLU A 56 -7.69 14.47 -1.93
N HIS A 57 -7.08 14.24 -3.09
CA HIS A 57 -5.66 14.53 -3.28
C HIS A 57 -5.36 16.02 -3.06
N ARG A 58 -6.14 16.91 -3.66
CA ARG A 58 -5.99 18.37 -3.42
C ARG A 58 -6.15 18.74 -1.95
N LEU A 59 -7.11 18.12 -1.24
CA LEU A 59 -7.28 18.32 0.19
C LEU A 59 -6.03 17.90 0.98
N ALA A 60 -5.47 16.73 0.67
CA ALA A 60 -4.23 16.27 1.29
C ALA A 60 -3.06 17.23 1.03
N LEU A 61 -2.87 17.69 -0.22
CA LEU A 61 -1.83 18.65 -0.58
C LEU A 61 -1.99 19.98 0.18
N GLN A 62 -3.22 20.48 0.32
CA GLN A 62 -3.51 21.68 1.09
C GLN A 62 -3.19 21.51 2.57
N THR A 63 -3.57 20.37 3.16
CA THR A 63 -3.31 20.04 4.57
C THR A 63 -1.82 19.91 4.86
N LEU A 64 -1.03 19.37 3.91
CA LEU A 64 0.40 19.17 4.05
C LEU A 64 1.25 20.34 3.55
N ARG A 65 0.62 21.48 3.24
CA ARG A 65 1.33 22.67 2.75
C ARG A 65 2.39 23.13 3.74
N GLY A 66 3.63 23.28 3.25
CA GLY A 66 4.76 23.67 4.10
C GLY A 66 5.39 22.53 4.91
N GLN A 67 4.96 21.28 4.68
CA GLN A 67 5.46 20.08 5.36
C GLN A 67 6.06 19.08 4.33
N PRO A 68 7.24 19.38 3.76
CA PRO A 68 7.80 18.61 2.64
C PRO A 68 8.02 17.13 2.97
N GLU A 69 8.43 16.80 4.20
CA GLU A 69 8.63 15.42 4.62
C GLU A 69 7.32 14.63 4.68
N ALA A 70 6.25 15.22 5.22
CA ALA A 70 4.94 14.58 5.26
C ALA A 70 4.35 14.46 3.84
N LEU A 71 4.54 15.48 3.01
CA LEU A 71 4.10 15.46 1.63
C LEU A 71 4.77 14.32 0.82
N ALA A 72 6.07 14.07 1.04
CA ALA A 72 6.80 12.96 0.42
C ALA A 72 6.31 11.57 0.85
N ARG A 73 5.42 11.46 1.85
CA ARG A 73 4.81 10.22 2.34
C ARG A 73 3.36 10.04 1.88
N LEU A 74 2.90 10.84 0.92
CA LEU A 74 1.54 10.75 0.40
C LEU A 74 1.50 9.89 -0.86
N GLY A 75 0.79 8.77 -0.83
CA GLY A 75 0.55 7.87 -1.95
C GLY A 75 -0.94 7.68 -2.24
N CYS A 76 -1.25 6.77 -3.16
CA CYS A 76 -2.62 6.44 -3.53
C CYS A 76 -2.75 4.95 -3.85
N GLY A 77 -3.94 4.38 -3.65
CA GLY A 77 -4.21 2.99 -4.02
C GLY A 77 -5.50 2.82 -4.78
N PHE A 78 -5.52 1.82 -5.67
CA PHE A 78 -6.64 1.53 -6.57
C PHE A 78 -6.97 0.04 -6.57
N ILE A 79 -8.22 -0.27 -6.96
CA ILE A 79 -8.69 -1.62 -7.25
C ILE A 79 -8.35 -1.93 -8.71
N THR A 80 -7.49 -2.93 -8.93
CA THR A 80 -6.89 -3.23 -10.25
C THR A 80 -7.96 -3.59 -11.29
N TRP A 81 -8.92 -4.48 -10.96
CA TRP A 81 -9.97 -4.85 -11.90
C TRP A 81 -10.87 -3.66 -12.31
N ARG A 82 -10.92 -2.60 -11.51
CA ARG A 82 -11.64 -1.39 -11.87
C ARG A 82 -10.83 -0.51 -12.82
N LEU A 83 -9.52 -0.45 -12.63
CA LEU A 83 -8.61 0.24 -13.56
C LEU A 83 -8.59 -0.43 -14.94
N ASP A 84 -8.85 -1.74 -15.01
CA ASP A 84 -8.97 -2.45 -16.30
C ASP A 84 -10.17 -1.93 -17.14
N GLN A 85 -11.15 -1.30 -16.50
CA GLN A 85 -12.29 -0.68 -17.15
C GLN A 85 -12.04 0.80 -17.45
N ASP A 86 -11.43 1.53 -16.50
CA ASP A 86 -11.11 2.96 -16.60
C ASP A 86 -9.92 3.31 -15.71
N ALA A 87 -8.80 3.61 -16.33
CA ALA A 87 -7.55 3.99 -15.65
C ALA A 87 -7.37 5.51 -15.51
N SER A 88 -8.37 6.33 -15.87
CA SER A 88 -8.25 7.80 -15.89
C SER A 88 -7.81 8.41 -14.55
N ALA A 89 -8.29 7.86 -13.42
CA ALA A 89 -7.89 8.31 -12.09
C ALA A 89 -6.42 8.00 -11.79
N LEU A 90 -5.91 6.84 -12.20
CA LEU A 90 -4.50 6.50 -12.08
C LEU A 90 -3.64 7.43 -12.95
N ASP A 91 -4.00 7.59 -14.22
CA ASP A 91 -3.26 8.44 -15.15
C ASP A 91 -3.21 9.90 -14.61
N ALA A 92 -4.34 10.43 -14.16
CA ALA A 92 -4.40 11.76 -13.57
C ALA A 92 -3.55 11.90 -12.30
N MET A 93 -3.44 10.85 -11.48
CA MET A 93 -2.58 10.86 -10.29
C MET A 93 -1.09 10.85 -10.67
N LEU A 94 -0.71 10.12 -11.72
CA LEU A 94 0.67 10.07 -12.20
C LEU A 94 1.10 11.38 -12.89
N ASP A 95 0.15 12.14 -13.45
CA ASP A 95 0.40 13.42 -14.12
C ASP A 95 0.46 14.62 -13.15
N GLN A 96 0.18 14.41 -11.85
CA GLN A 96 0.26 15.51 -10.88
C GLN A 96 1.69 16.04 -10.75
N ALA A 97 1.83 17.35 -10.53
CA ALA A 97 3.12 17.99 -10.27
C ALA A 97 3.80 17.40 -9.02
N HIS A 98 3.02 17.05 -8.00
CA HIS A 98 3.47 16.24 -6.87
C HIS A 98 3.03 14.80 -7.09
N ARG A 99 3.97 13.96 -7.51
CA ARG A 99 3.72 12.55 -7.76
C ARG A 99 3.53 11.79 -6.45
N PRO A 100 2.65 10.77 -6.44
CA PRO A 100 2.48 9.94 -5.24
C PRO A 100 3.77 9.23 -4.85
N ALA A 101 4.02 9.11 -3.55
CA ALA A 101 5.14 8.35 -2.99
C ALA A 101 5.12 6.87 -3.39
N ALA A 102 3.93 6.33 -3.59
CA ALA A 102 3.69 5.00 -4.13
C ALA A 102 2.28 4.90 -4.71
N ILE A 103 2.09 4.00 -5.67
CA ILE A 103 0.77 3.52 -6.10
C ILE A 103 0.60 2.09 -5.61
N MET A 104 -0.50 1.83 -4.89
CA MET A 104 -0.89 0.48 -4.47
C MET A 104 -1.97 -0.08 -5.39
N LEU A 105 -1.73 -1.27 -5.95
CA LEU A 105 -2.70 -2.01 -6.76
C LEU A 105 -3.18 -3.25 -6.01
N SER A 106 -4.50 -3.42 -5.95
CA SER A 106 -5.16 -4.47 -5.18
C SER A 106 -6.20 -5.20 -6.03
N PHE A 107 -6.35 -6.52 -5.85
CA PHE A 107 -7.43 -7.31 -6.44
C PHE A 107 -7.43 -7.34 -7.98
N GLY A 108 -6.36 -7.84 -8.56
CA GLY A 108 -6.21 -8.01 -10.02
C GLY A 108 -4.75 -8.21 -10.44
N ASP A 109 -4.54 -8.29 -11.75
CA ASP A 109 -3.21 -8.43 -12.34
C ASP A 109 -2.52 -7.05 -12.45
N PRO A 110 -1.42 -6.79 -11.73
CA PRO A 110 -0.75 -5.49 -11.77
C PRO A 110 0.13 -5.30 -13.03
N ARG A 111 0.45 -6.35 -13.77
CA ARG A 111 1.43 -6.34 -14.88
C ARG A 111 1.11 -5.34 -16.00
N PRO A 112 -0.16 -5.14 -16.42
CA PRO A 112 -0.50 -4.14 -17.44
C PRO A 112 -0.11 -2.69 -17.07
N TYR A 113 0.04 -2.39 -15.78
CA TYR A 113 0.34 -1.04 -15.29
C TYR A 113 1.84 -0.76 -15.11
N ARG A 114 2.70 -1.79 -15.24
CA ARG A 114 4.15 -1.69 -15.04
C ARG A 114 4.77 -0.54 -15.82
N ALA A 115 4.55 -0.49 -17.12
CA ALA A 115 5.18 0.50 -17.99
C ALA A 115 4.80 1.94 -17.60
N ARG A 116 3.54 2.17 -17.22
CA ARG A 116 3.05 3.49 -16.79
C ARG A 116 3.74 3.94 -15.50
N LEU A 117 3.81 3.07 -14.50
CA LEU A 117 4.41 3.37 -13.21
C LEU A 117 5.92 3.58 -13.32
N GLN A 118 6.61 2.76 -14.12
CA GLN A 118 8.04 2.94 -14.40
C GLN A 118 8.32 4.25 -15.11
N ALA A 119 7.54 4.61 -16.14
CA ALA A 119 7.70 5.89 -16.86
C ALA A 119 7.46 7.09 -15.93
N ALA A 120 6.55 6.98 -15.00
CA ALA A 120 6.29 8.00 -13.98
C ALA A 120 7.35 8.02 -12.86
N GLY A 121 8.19 6.98 -12.72
CA GLY A 121 9.14 6.83 -11.63
C GLY A 121 8.47 6.64 -10.26
N VAL A 122 7.25 6.07 -10.23
CA VAL A 122 6.47 5.88 -9.00
C VAL A 122 6.55 4.41 -8.56
N PRO A 123 6.98 4.12 -7.31
CA PRO A 123 7.03 2.78 -6.78
C PRO A 123 5.66 2.08 -6.78
N LEU A 124 5.64 0.82 -7.22
CA LEU A 124 4.46 -0.04 -7.18
C LEU A 124 4.42 -0.83 -5.88
N MET A 125 3.28 -0.78 -5.19
CA MET A 125 2.91 -1.69 -4.11
C MET A 125 1.84 -2.65 -4.64
N CYS A 126 2.00 -3.96 -4.43
CA CYS A 126 1.02 -4.97 -4.85
C CYS A 126 0.43 -5.69 -3.65
N GLN A 127 -0.89 -5.71 -3.55
CA GLN A 127 -1.58 -6.55 -2.58
C GLN A 127 -1.71 -7.98 -3.11
N VAL A 128 -1.31 -8.94 -2.28
CA VAL A 128 -1.36 -10.37 -2.56
C VAL A 128 -2.01 -11.13 -1.40
N GLN A 129 -2.69 -12.23 -1.71
CA GLN A 129 -3.44 -13.05 -0.75
C GLN A 129 -3.00 -14.51 -0.77
N SER A 130 -2.12 -14.87 -1.71
CA SER A 130 -1.58 -16.22 -1.85
C SER A 130 -0.18 -16.20 -2.47
N LEU A 131 0.62 -17.23 -2.19
CA LEU A 131 1.96 -17.42 -2.76
C LEU A 131 1.94 -17.44 -4.30
N ALA A 132 0.86 -17.95 -4.91
CA ALA A 132 0.72 -18.02 -6.36
C ALA A 132 0.70 -16.63 -7.05
N GLN A 133 0.45 -15.56 -6.30
CA GLN A 133 0.43 -14.18 -6.82
C GLN A 133 1.81 -13.49 -6.78
N ILE A 134 2.80 -14.06 -6.08
CA ILE A 134 4.15 -13.47 -5.99
C ILE A 134 4.77 -13.26 -7.38
N PRO A 135 4.77 -14.26 -8.31
CA PRO A 135 5.38 -14.08 -9.62
C PRO A 135 4.78 -12.89 -10.40
N TRP A 136 3.47 -12.69 -10.34
CA TRP A 136 2.80 -11.57 -11.03
C TRP A 136 3.24 -10.21 -10.48
N ALA A 137 3.31 -10.11 -9.16
CA ALA A 137 3.72 -8.87 -8.51
C ALA A 137 5.20 -8.55 -8.79
N VAL A 138 6.07 -9.56 -8.73
CA VAL A 138 7.51 -9.41 -9.05
C VAL A 138 7.69 -9.05 -10.53
N GLU A 139 6.98 -9.72 -11.45
CA GLU A 139 7.00 -9.40 -12.88
C GLU A 139 6.48 -7.99 -13.16
N ALA A 140 5.48 -7.52 -12.42
CA ALA A 140 5.01 -6.14 -12.50
C ALA A 140 6.03 -5.11 -11.99
N GLY A 141 7.09 -5.54 -11.33
CA GLY A 141 8.11 -4.69 -10.73
C GLY A 141 7.71 -4.09 -9.39
N ALA A 142 6.94 -4.84 -8.58
CA ALA A 142 6.54 -4.38 -7.26
C ALA A 142 7.76 -4.11 -6.36
N ALA A 143 7.85 -2.89 -5.84
CA ALA A 143 8.81 -2.52 -4.80
C ALA A 143 8.37 -3.04 -3.42
N VAL A 144 7.05 -3.20 -3.22
CA VAL A 144 6.45 -3.66 -1.97
C VAL A 144 5.35 -4.67 -2.25
N LEU A 145 5.38 -5.82 -1.57
CA LEU A 145 4.23 -6.71 -1.46
C LEU A 145 3.48 -6.43 -0.16
N VAL A 146 2.16 -6.34 -0.25
CA VAL A 146 1.26 -6.26 0.91
C VAL A 146 0.52 -7.58 1.02
N VAL A 147 0.85 -8.36 2.03
CA VAL A 147 0.26 -9.68 2.27
C VAL A 147 -1.00 -9.54 3.10
N GLN A 148 -2.15 -9.76 2.48
CA GLN A 148 -3.44 -9.67 3.15
C GLN A 148 -3.93 -11.03 3.62
N GLY A 149 -4.05 -11.18 4.95
CA GLY A 149 -4.73 -12.32 5.58
C GLY A 149 -6.25 -12.15 5.63
N ILE A 150 -6.95 -13.23 5.97
CA ILE A 150 -8.43 -13.26 6.04
C ILE A 150 -9.02 -12.38 7.15
N GLU A 151 -8.21 -11.96 8.12
CA GLU A 151 -8.63 -11.05 9.19
C GLU A 151 -8.76 -9.60 8.72
N ALA A 152 -8.26 -9.29 7.51
CA ALA A 152 -8.40 -7.97 6.94
C ALA A 152 -9.85 -7.70 6.51
N GLY A 153 -10.27 -6.43 6.66
CA GLY A 153 -11.52 -5.96 6.05
C GLY A 153 -11.42 -5.79 4.54
N GLY A 154 -12.57 -5.59 3.89
CA GLY A 154 -12.67 -5.39 2.45
C GLY A 154 -12.72 -6.71 1.65
N HIS A 155 -12.26 -6.66 0.39
CA HIS A 155 -12.25 -7.84 -0.47
C HIS A 155 -11.18 -8.84 -0.01
N GLY A 156 -11.59 -10.02 0.40
CA GLY A 156 -10.74 -11.10 0.86
C GLY A 156 -10.93 -12.38 0.06
N MET A 157 -10.00 -13.31 0.17
CA MET A 157 -10.23 -14.68 -0.28
C MET A 157 -11.24 -15.36 0.63
N HIS A 158 -12.20 -16.06 0.06
CA HIS A 158 -13.28 -16.73 0.79
C HIS A 158 -13.00 -18.22 1.00
N GLY A 159 -13.60 -18.76 2.07
CA GLY A 159 -13.59 -20.18 2.37
C GLY A 159 -12.19 -20.74 2.63
N LEU A 160 -11.94 -21.97 2.17
CA LEU A 160 -10.71 -22.71 2.41
C LEU A 160 -9.46 -22.16 1.68
N GLN A 161 -9.62 -21.16 0.80
CA GLN A 161 -8.50 -20.54 0.09
C GLN A 161 -7.87 -19.39 0.89
N GLY A 162 -8.61 -18.80 1.83
CA GLY A 162 -8.10 -17.73 2.68
C GLY A 162 -7.18 -18.25 3.77
N ARG A 163 -6.14 -17.48 4.11
CA ARG A 163 -5.15 -17.82 5.13
C ARG A 163 -5.03 -16.71 6.16
N ALA A 164 -4.78 -17.10 7.40
CA ALA A 164 -4.56 -16.15 8.49
C ALA A 164 -3.25 -15.35 8.27
N THR A 165 -3.24 -14.10 8.66
CA THR A 165 -2.10 -13.18 8.49
C THR A 165 -0.81 -13.79 9.03
N PHE A 166 -0.82 -14.28 10.27
CA PHE A 166 0.39 -14.81 10.92
C PHE A 166 0.90 -16.14 10.37
N SER A 167 0.10 -16.89 9.63
CA SER A 167 0.58 -18.07 8.90
C SER A 167 1.05 -17.74 7.50
N LEU A 168 0.46 -16.72 6.86
CA LEU A 168 0.78 -16.36 5.49
C LEU A 168 2.06 -15.50 5.39
N VAL A 169 2.26 -14.57 6.34
CA VAL A 169 3.41 -13.65 6.33
C VAL A 169 4.77 -14.37 6.29
N PRO A 170 5.09 -15.35 7.17
CA PRO A 170 6.39 -16.00 7.14
C PRO A 170 6.63 -16.79 5.85
N GLU A 171 5.61 -17.46 5.30
CA GLU A 171 5.75 -18.18 4.03
C GLU A 171 6.02 -17.22 2.86
N MET A 172 5.39 -16.04 2.88
CA MET A 172 5.66 -14.99 1.89
C MET A 172 7.08 -14.41 2.05
N ALA A 173 7.53 -14.20 3.30
CA ALA A 173 8.88 -13.72 3.58
C ALA A 173 9.94 -14.68 3.03
N ASP A 174 9.79 -15.98 3.29
CA ASP A 174 10.70 -17.02 2.78
C ASP A 174 10.69 -17.09 1.25
N ALA A 175 9.49 -17.03 0.65
CA ALA A 175 9.36 -17.04 -0.81
C ALA A 175 9.98 -15.80 -1.47
N LEU A 176 9.82 -14.61 -0.89
CA LEU A 176 10.43 -13.37 -1.38
C LEU A 176 11.95 -13.37 -1.20
N ALA A 177 12.45 -13.89 -0.09
CA ALA A 177 13.90 -14.02 0.12
C ALA A 177 14.57 -14.83 -0.98
N ALA A 178 13.87 -15.84 -1.52
CA ALA A 178 14.37 -16.69 -2.61
C ALA A 178 14.17 -16.08 -4.00
N GLN A 179 13.05 -15.36 -4.25
CA GLN A 179 12.65 -14.93 -5.59
C GLN A 179 12.97 -13.46 -5.89
N SER A 180 12.85 -12.58 -4.90
CA SER A 180 13.05 -11.13 -5.06
C SER A 180 13.44 -10.49 -3.71
N PRO A 181 14.67 -10.69 -3.22
CA PRO A 181 15.09 -10.26 -1.88
C PRO A 181 15.08 -8.73 -1.67
N SER A 182 15.07 -7.97 -2.75
CA SER A 182 14.93 -6.50 -2.70
C SER A 182 13.50 -6.01 -2.49
N THR A 183 12.49 -6.84 -2.78
CA THR A 183 11.08 -6.48 -2.59
C THR A 183 10.76 -6.45 -1.08
N LEU A 184 10.11 -5.37 -0.65
CA LEU A 184 9.68 -5.19 0.74
C LEU A 184 8.38 -5.95 1.00
N LEU A 185 8.15 -6.34 2.25
CA LEU A 185 6.97 -7.07 2.68
C LEU A 185 6.21 -6.31 3.76
N LEU A 186 4.93 -6.03 3.54
CA LEU A 186 4.03 -5.52 4.58
C LEU A 186 2.96 -6.56 4.92
N ALA A 187 2.69 -6.71 6.22
CA ALA A 187 1.59 -7.54 6.71
C ALA A 187 0.29 -6.73 6.82
N ALA A 188 -0.84 -7.29 6.39
CA ALA A 188 -2.15 -6.67 6.47
C ALA A 188 -3.21 -7.66 6.99
N GLY A 189 -4.03 -7.22 7.94
CA GLY A 189 -5.12 -8.00 8.53
C GLY A 189 -4.91 -8.31 10.01
N GLY A 190 -5.90 -7.93 10.84
CA GLY A 190 -5.91 -8.21 12.28
C GLY A 190 -4.89 -7.40 13.12
N ILE A 191 -4.13 -6.50 12.52
CA ILE A 191 -3.09 -5.72 13.21
C ILE A 191 -3.68 -4.37 13.64
N ALA A 192 -3.73 -4.12 14.96
CA ALA A 192 -4.39 -2.95 15.52
C ALA A 192 -3.52 -2.15 16.52
N ASP A 193 -2.41 -2.68 16.98
CA ASP A 193 -1.52 -2.05 17.96
C ASP A 193 -0.05 -2.47 17.79
N GLY A 194 0.82 -1.95 18.67
CA GLY A 194 2.25 -2.24 18.65
C GLY A 194 2.62 -3.71 18.85
N ARG A 195 1.78 -4.51 19.49
CA ARG A 195 2.03 -5.97 19.66
C ARG A 195 1.88 -6.70 18.33
N GLY A 196 0.82 -6.37 17.58
CA GLY A 196 0.62 -6.90 16.23
C GLY A 196 1.71 -6.46 15.26
N LEU A 197 2.13 -5.19 15.32
CA LEU A 197 3.28 -4.69 14.57
C LEU A 197 4.57 -5.45 14.90
N ALA A 198 4.90 -5.61 16.19
CA ALA A 198 6.09 -6.33 16.62
C ALA A 198 6.08 -7.79 16.15
N ALA A 199 4.92 -8.47 16.27
CA ALA A 199 4.77 -9.84 15.78
C ALA A 199 4.96 -9.94 14.25
N ALA A 200 4.39 -9.01 13.47
CA ALA A 200 4.57 -8.97 12.02
C ALA A 200 6.05 -8.79 11.62
N LEU A 201 6.79 -7.91 12.30
CA LEU A 201 8.22 -7.72 12.08
C LEU A 201 9.02 -9.00 12.42
N MET A 202 8.69 -9.70 13.52
CA MET A 202 9.33 -10.97 13.89
C MET A 202 9.04 -12.10 12.89
N LEU A 203 7.92 -12.03 12.18
CA LEU A 203 7.56 -12.98 11.11
C LEU A 203 8.21 -12.64 9.76
N GLY A 204 9.05 -11.62 9.70
CA GLY A 204 9.81 -11.26 8.50
C GLY A 204 9.20 -10.14 7.66
N ALA A 205 8.14 -9.47 8.12
CA ALA A 205 7.64 -8.27 7.45
C ALA A 205 8.56 -7.06 7.72
N ASP A 206 8.60 -6.12 6.77
CA ASP A 206 9.30 -4.83 6.91
C ASP A 206 8.41 -3.75 7.54
N GLY A 207 7.12 -4.02 7.69
CA GLY A 207 6.12 -3.13 8.25
C GLY A 207 4.72 -3.70 8.11
N VAL A 208 3.72 -2.85 8.33
CA VAL A 208 2.31 -3.24 8.30
C VAL A 208 1.46 -2.26 7.49
N LEU A 209 0.40 -2.78 6.86
CA LEU A 209 -0.67 -1.96 6.29
C LEU A 209 -1.89 -2.05 7.23
N MET A 210 -2.35 -0.91 7.72
CA MET A 210 -3.45 -0.82 8.68
C MET A 210 -4.65 -0.09 8.06
N GLY A 211 -5.83 -0.69 8.13
CA GLY A 211 -7.09 -0.10 7.70
C GLY A 211 -7.96 0.30 8.87
N THR A 212 -8.87 -0.59 9.28
CA THR A 212 -9.94 -0.38 10.28
C THR A 212 -9.49 0.30 11.58
N ARG A 213 -8.26 0.06 12.04
CA ARG A 213 -7.76 0.69 13.27
C ARG A 213 -7.50 2.20 13.12
N LEU A 214 -7.22 2.66 11.90
CA LEU A 214 -6.92 4.07 11.61
C LEU A 214 -8.18 4.84 11.16
N TRP A 215 -9.26 4.15 10.86
CA TRP A 215 -10.57 4.70 10.48
C TRP A 215 -11.45 4.92 11.74
#